data_ef12987584e4c133653938571d4e3f70
#
_entry.id   ef12987584e4c133653938571d4e3f70
#
_cell.length_a   1.000
_cell.length_b   1.000
_cell.length_c   1.000
_cell.angle_alpha   90.00
_cell.angle_beta   90.00
_cell.angle_gamma   90.00
#
_symmetry.space_group_name_H-M   'P 1'
#
loop_
_entity.id
_entity.type
_entity.pdbx_description
1 polymer ?
#
loop_
_entity_poly.entity_id
_entity_poly.type
_entity_poly.pdbx_seq_one_letter_code
_entity_poly.pdbx_strand_id
1 'polypeptide(L)'
;MGRHGTIAGRKEKQDSKRAAVFTKYARAITVAAKNGGDPDYNVALKHAIDKAKSINMPNDNIKRAIKKGTGELAGETYENGRFEGYGAAGVAVIVDVLTDNKNRTTAAMKHAFDKFGGNLGAPGCVSYMFDQKGVIVIEKTDEIDEDVLMEAALEAGMDDMVTYDDCYEILTAPNDFNDVSDALKTAGYEFVDADIEYLPSVEATPTEEHDIKNLKKMIEMLEDNDDVQKVYHNCTVELED
;
A
#
# COMPACT_ATOMS: atom_id res chain seq x y z
N MET A 1 18.53 -1.86 5.43
CA MET A 1 18.31 -1.03 4.22
C MET A 1 17.54 -1.87 3.22
N GLY A 2 16.26 -1.95 3.21
CA GLY A 2 15.52 -2.86 2.34
C GLY A 2 14.03 -2.56 2.19
N ARG A 3 13.53 -1.49 2.79
CA ARG A 3 12.10 -1.23 2.85
C ARG A 3 11.57 -0.21 1.87
N HIS A 4 12.44 0.66 1.39
CA HIS A 4 12.01 1.78 0.57
C HIS A 4 12.77 1.74 -0.73
N GLY A 5 12.09 1.28 -1.79
CA GLY A 5 12.53 1.61 -3.14
C GLY A 5 12.75 3.13 -3.22
N THR A 6 13.75 3.57 -3.94
CA THR A 6 14.01 5.00 -4.18
C THR A 6 12.72 5.68 -4.68
N ILE A 7 12.57 6.99 -4.44
CA ILE A 7 11.45 7.77 -5.00
C ILE A 7 11.35 7.55 -6.51
N ALA A 8 12.49 7.45 -7.22
CA ALA A 8 12.53 7.15 -8.64
C ALA A 8 11.89 5.80 -8.97
N GLY A 9 12.21 4.73 -8.24
CA GLY A 9 11.60 3.39 -8.41
C GLY A 9 10.10 3.39 -8.13
N ARG A 10 9.63 4.12 -7.11
CA ARG A 10 8.20 4.28 -6.82
C ARG A 10 7.45 4.99 -7.97
N LYS A 11 8.03 6.08 -8.52
CA LYS A 11 7.46 6.81 -9.67
C LYS A 11 7.45 5.95 -10.94
N GLU A 12 8.47 5.16 -11.21
CA GLU A 12 8.59 4.30 -12.40
C GLU A 12 7.59 3.14 -12.38
N LYS A 13 7.38 2.49 -11.23
CA LYS A 13 6.31 1.48 -11.07
C LYS A 13 4.91 2.05 -11.34
N GLN A 14 4.65 3.30 -10.97
CA GLN A 14 3.37 3.96 -11.25
C GLN A 14 3.15 4.20 -12.75
N ASP A 15 4.19 4.52 -13.52
CA ASP A 15 4.04 4.88 -14.93
C ASP A 15 3.90 3.66 -15.86
N SER A 16 4.58 2.55 -15.58
CA SER A 16 4.61 1.37 -16.46
C SER A 16 3.32 0.53 -16.44
N LYS A 17 2.51 0.63 -15.37
CA LYS A 17 1.30 -0.19 -15.17
C LYS A 17 0.03 0.66 -14.99
N ARG A 18 -0.03 1.84 -15.58
CA ARG A 18 -1.09 2.85 -15.35
C ARG A 18 -2.52 2.32 -15.42
N ALA A 19 -2.83 1.44 -16.38
CA ALA A 19 -4.19 0.93 -16.54
C ALA A 19 -4.59 -0.04 -15.39
N ALA A 20 -3.68 -0.90 -14.95
CA ALA A 20 -3.89 -1.82 -13.83
C ALA A 20 -4.00 -1.04 -12.52
N VAL A 21 -3.14 -0.04 -12.32
CA VAL A 21 -3.16 0.84 -11.15
C VAL A 21 -4.49 1.60 -11.07
N PHE A 22 -4.99 2.15 -12.17
CA PHE A 22 -6.30 2.82 -12.21
C PHE A 22 -7.44 1.85 -11.85
N THR A 23 -7.37 0.59 -12.27
CA THR A 23 -8.38 -0.42 -11.91
C THR A 23 -8.38 -0.67 -10.40
N LYS A 24 -7.22 -0.81 -9.77
CA LYS A 24 -7.09 -0.99 -8.32
C LYS A 24 -7.70 0.18 -7.54
N TYR A 25 -7.35 1.41 -7.88
CA TYR A 25 -7.91 2.59 -7.21
C TYR A 25 -9.40 2.79 -7.49
N ALA A 26 -9.89 2.48 -8.70
CA ALA A 26 -11.32 2.53 -8.99
C ALA A 26 -12.12 1.54 -8.12
N ARG A 27 -11.60 0.35 -7.87
CA ARG A 27 -12.19 -0.63 -6.95
C ARG A 27 -12.20 -0.12 -5.52
N ALA A 28 -11.08 0.43 -5.05
CA ALA A 28 -10.98 1.03 -3.70
C ALA A 28 -12.01 2.15 -3.50
N ILE A 29 -12.13 3.07 -4.47
CA ILE A 29 -13.15 4.13 -4.44
C ILE A 29 -14.57 3.53 -4.42
N THR A 30 -14.85 2.51 -5.24
CA THR A 30 -16.16 1.85 -5.30
C THR A 30 -16.54 1.25 -3.96
N VAL A 31 -15.61 0.61 -3.27
CA VAL A 31 -15.86 0.02 -1.94
C VAL A 31 -16.04 1.09 -0.88
N ALA A 32 -15.19 2.11 -0.86
CA ALA A 32 -15.32 3.21 0.09
C ALA A 32 -16.65 3.96 -0.07
N ALA A 33 -17.13 4.16 -1.30
CA ALA A 33 -18.37 4.85 -1.61
C ALA A 33 -19.64 4.08 -1.19
N LYS A 34 -19.54 2.79 -0.83
CA LYS A 34 -20.70 2.04 -0.26
C LYS A 34 -21.23 2.66 1.04
N ASN A 35 -20.34 3.28 1.81
CA ASN A 35 -20.69 3.93 3.07
C ASN A 35 -21.10 5.41 2.92
N GLY A 36 -21.25 5.87 1.68
CA GLY A 36 -21.64 7.24 1.33
C GLY A 36 -20.78 7.80 0.21
N GLY A 37 -21.40 8.46 -0.76
CA GLY A 37 -20.74 8.99 -1.97
C GLY A 37 -20.15 10.39 -1.80
N ASP A 38 -20.27 11.00 -0.63
CA ASP A 38 -19.75 12.34 -0.34
C ASP A 38 -18.43 12.23 0.46
N PRO A 39 -17.30 12.67 -0.11
CA PRO A 39 -16.01 12.59 0.55
C PRO A 39 -15.90 13.48 1.80
N ASP A 40 -16.71 14.52 1.94
CA ASP A 40 -16.70 15.40 3.12
C ASP A 40 -17.26 14.70 4.36
N TYR A 41 -18.10 13.68 4.16
CA TYR A 41 -18.68 12.84 5.23
C TYR A 41 -18.16 11.40 5.25
N ASN A 42 -17.24 11.05 4.34
CA ASN A 42 -16.67 9.69 4.22
C ASN A 42 -15.15 9.76 4.10
N VAL A 43 -14.47 9.67 5.23
CA VAL A 43 -13.00 9.76 5.33
C VAL A 43 -12.30 8.70 4.45
N ALA A 44 -12.81 7.46 4.45
CA ALA A 44 -12.24 6.40 3.61
C ALA A 44 -12.37 6.71 2.11
N LEU A 45 -13.50 7.32 1.69
CA LEU A 45 -13.68 7.77 0.31
C LEU A 45 -12.77 8.93 -0.03
N LYS A 46 -12.64 9.92 0.86
CA LYS A 46 -11.71 11.05 0.69
C LYS A 46 -10.29 10.55 0.45
N HIS A 47 -9.80 9.65 1.31
CA HIS A 47 -8.47 9.08 1.20
C HIS A 47 -8.28 8.29 -0.13
N ALA A 48 -9.24 7.45 -0.51
CA ALA A 48 -9.18 6.73 -1.78
C ALA A 48 -9.17 7.67 -3.00
N ILE A 49 -9.90 8.79 -2.95
CA ILE A 49 -9.91 9.81 -3.99
C ILE A 49 -8.57 10.54 -4.06
N ASP A 50 -8.01 10.92 -2.91
CA ASP A 50 -6.73 11.62 -2.85
C ASP A 50 -5.60 10.75 -3.43
N LYS A 51 -5.56 9.46 -3.10
CA LYS A 51 -4.65 8.51 -3.73
C LYS A 51 -4.87 8.37 -5.24
N ALA A 52 -6.11 8.28 -5.70
CA ALA A 52 -6.38 8.22 -7.12
C ALA A 52 -5.95 9.51 -7.86
N LYS A 53 -6.05 10.67 -7.21
CA LYS A 53 -5.58 11.95 -7.76
C LYS A 53 -4.05 12.02 -7.81
N SER A 54 -3.33 11.51 -6.81
CA SER A 54 -1.86 11.53 -6.78
C SER A 54 -1.24 10.78 -7.97
N ILE A 55 -1.93 9.74 -8.48
CA ILE A 55 -1.54 9.02 -9.70
C ILE A 55 -2.13 9.60 -10.98
N ASN A 56 -2.70 10.80 -10.93
CA ASN A 56 -3.35 11.47 -12.06
C ASN A 56 -4.53 10.67 -12.68
N MET A 57 -5.34 9.98 -11.87
CA MET A 57 -6.55 9.33 -12.34
C MET A 57 -7.56 10.39 -12.84
N PRO A 58 -8.13 10.25 -14.06
CA PRO A 58 -9.12 11.18 -14.57
C PRO A 58 -10.35 11.29 -13.65
N ASN A 59 -10.81 12.53 -13.42
CA ASN A 59 -11.97 12.79 -12.57
C ASN A 59 -13.23 12.02 -12.99
N ASP A 60 -13.41 11.74 -14.28
CA ASP A 60 -14.57 10.97 -14.78
C ASP A 60 -14.51 9.50 -14.32
N ASN A 61 -13.30 8.94 -14.19
CA ASN A 61 -13.12 7.59 -13.66
C ASN A 61 -13.44 7.54 -12.16
N ILE A 62 -12.98 8.55 -11.40
CA ILE A 62 -13.30 8.71 -9.97
C ILE A 62 -14.81 8.82 -9.78
N LYS A 63 -15.49 9.74 -10.50
CA LYS A 63 -16.94 9.91 -10.42
C LYS A 63 -17.71 8.63 -10.79
N ARG A 64 -17.25 7.91 -11.82
CA ARG A 64 -17.85 6.63 -12.21
C ARG A 64 -17.71 5.57 -11.13
N ALA A 65 -16.55 5.48 -10.47
CA ALA A 65 -16.31 4.56 -9.37
C ALA A 65 -17.20 4.88 -8.16
N ILE A 66 -17.35 6.16 -7.81
CA ILE A 66 -18.28 6.60 -6.75
C ILE A 66 -19.71 6.16 -7.07
N LYS A 67 -20.21 6.45 -8.29
CA LYS A 67 -21.57 6.08 -8.72
C LYS A 67 -21.82 4.57 -8.70
N LYS A 68 -20.79 3.75 -9.00
CA LYS A 68 -20.88 2.29 -8.84
C LYS A 68 -21.02 1.91 -7.36
N GLY A 69 -20.25 2.54 -6.49
CA GLY A 69 -20.26 2.28 -5.05
C GLY A 69 -21.58 2.67 -4.37
N THR A 70 -22.16 3.79 -4.77
CA THR A 70 -23.46 4.28 -4.27
C THR A 70 -24.66 3.54 -4.85
N GLY A 71 -24.46 2.68 -5.87
CA GLY A 71 -25.53 1.95 -6.54
C GLY A 71 -26.26 2.71 -7.63
N GLU A 72 -25.83 3.91 -7.97
CA GLU A 72 -26.39 4.70 -9.09
C GLU A 72 -26.09 4.08 -10.48
N LEU A 73 -24.98 3.33 -10.55
CA LEU A 73 -24.59 2.56 -11.72
C LEU A 73 -24.46 1.08 -11.34
N ALA A 74 -24.91 0.21 -12.24
CA ALA A 74 -24.68 -1.22 -12.09
C ALA A 74 -23.17 -1.51 -12.05
N GLY A 75 -22.74 -2.34 -11.11
CA GLY A 75 -21.34 -2.70 -10.92
C GLY A 75 -21.21 -4.00 -10.15
N GLU A 76 -19.99 -4.52 -10.16
CA GLU A 76 -19.62 -5.68 -9.38
C GLU A 76 -19.55 -5.33 -7.90
N THR A 77 -19.88 -6.30 -7.06
CA THR A 77 -19.73 -6.14 -5.61
C THR A 77 -18.37 -6.66 -5.20
N TYR A 78 -17.50 -5.75 -4.77
CA TYR A 78 -16.18 -6.11 -4.26
C TYR A 78 -16.21 -6.35 -2.75
N GLU A 79 -15.41 -7.32 -2.31
CA GLU A 79 -15.18 -7.66 -0.91
C GLU A 79 -13.68 -7.59 -0.61
N ASN A 80 -13.34 -7.07 0.57
CA ASN A 80 -11.98 -7.12 1.08
C ASN A 80 -11.62 -8.54 1.49
N GLY A 81 -10.38 -8.93 1.23
CA GLY A 81 -9.80 -10.17 1.70
C GLY A 81 -8.35 -9.99 2.04
N ARG A 82 -7.82 -10.89 2.85
CA ARG A 82 -6.41 -10.97 3.19
C ARG A 82 -5.93 -12.39 3.05
N PHE A 83 -4.79 -12.56 2.44
CA PHE A 83 -4.07 -13.82 2.35
C PHE A 83 -2.74 -13.68 3.05
N GLU A 84 -2.35 -14.72 3.76
CA GLU A 84 -1.12 -14.76 4.53
C GLU A 84 -0.38 -16.05 4.24
N GLY A 85 0.93 -15.98 4.21
CA GLY A 85 1.76 -17.16 3.94
C GLY A 85 3.25 -16.87 4.02
N TYR A 86 4.00 -17.87 3.67
CA TYR A 86 5.45 -17.80 3.60
C TYR A 86 5.90 -17.96 2.15
N GLY A 87 6.75 -17.05 1.67
CA GLY A 87 7.48 -17.18 0.42
C GLY A 87 8.73 -18.05 0.57
N ALA A 88 9.58 -18.07 -0.46
CA ALA A 88 10.87 -18.73 -0.42
C ALA A 88 11.70 -18.26 0.79
N ALA A 89 12.56 -19.13 1.31
CA ALA A 89 13.39 -18.90 2.51
C ALA A 89 12.61 -18.49 3.77
N GLY A 90 11.30 -18.78 3.85
CA GLY A 90 10.49 -18.48 5.02
C GLY A 90 10.14 -17.00 5.20
N VAL A 91 10.25 -16.20 4.15
CA VAL A 91 9.84 -14.80 4.16
C VAL A 91 8.32 -14.71 4.36
N ALA A 92 7.89 -13.99 5.40
CA ALA A 92 6.49 -13.76 5.67
C ALA A 92 5.89 -12.78 4.65
N VAL A 93 4.70 -13.10 4.13
CA VAL A 93 4.02 -12.30 3.11
C VAL A 93 2.55 -12.14 3.48
N ILE A 94 2.07 -10.88 3.46
CA ILE A 94 0.66 -10.50 3.58
C ILE A 94 0.21 -9.94 2.23
N VAL A 95 -0.95 -10.37 1.75
CA VAL A 95 -1.55 -9.89 0.50
C VAL A 95 -2.95 -9.38 0.78
N ASP A 96 -3.15 -8.08 0.65
CA ASP A 96 -4.47 -7.47 0.74
C ASP A 96 -5.12 -7.44 -0.66
N VAL A 97 -6.34 -7.93 -0.73
CA VAL A 97 -7.09 -8.07 -1.99
C VAL A 97 -8.45 -7.40 -1.93
N LEU A 98 -8.92 -7.00 -3.09
CA LEU A 98 -10.26 -6.48 -3.31
C LEU A 98 -10.86 -7.22 -4.51
N THR A 99 -11.77 -8.17 -4.24
CA THR A 99 -12.25 -9.10 -5.25
C THR A 99 -13.76 -9.17 -5.33
N ASP A 100 -14.28 -9.39 -6.53
CA ASP A 100 -15.66 -9.77 -6.83
C ASP A 100 -15.86 -11.30 -6.83
N ASN A 101 -14.74 -12.09 -6.77
CA ASN A 101 -14.79 -13.54 -6.81
C ASN A 101 -13.70 -14.18 -5.93
N LYS A 102 -14.05 -14.50 -4.69
CA LYS A 102 -13.13 -15.10 -3.71
C LYS A 102 -12.49 -16.40 -4.18
N ASN A 103 -13.23 -17.25 -4.89
CA ASN A 103 -12.71 -18.55 -5.34
C ASN A 103 -11.61 -18.39 -6.39
N ARG A 104 -11.82 -17.49 -7.36
CA ARG A 104 -10.83 -17.14 -8.37
C ARG A 104 -9.58 -16.59 -7.70
N THR A 105 -9.73 -15.63 -6.82
CA THR A 105 -8.60 -14.97 -6.13
C THR A 105 -7.85 -15.95 -5.23
N THR A 106 -8.56 -16.80 -4.46
CA THR A 106 -7.92 -17.83 -3.63
C THR A 106 -7.06 -18.78 -4.48
N ALA A 107 -7.59 -19.22 -5.63
CA ALA A 107 -6.84 -20.10 -6.53
C ALA A 107 -5.60 -19.40 -7.10
N ALA A 108 -5.71 -18.11 -7.47
CA ALA A 108 -4.60 -17.33 -7.97
C ALA A 108 -3.51 -17.10 -6.90
N MET A 109 -3.91 -16.76 -5.65
CA MET A 109 -2.97 -16.60 -4.53
C MET A 109 -2.24 -17.91 -4.25
N LYS A 110 -2.98 -19.01 -4.10
CA LYS A 110 -2.38 -20.33 -3.89
C LYS A 110 -1.39 -20.68 -5.00
N HIS A 111 -1.76 -20.46 -6.26
CA HIS A 111 -0.88 -20.71 -7.39
C HIS A 111 0.41 -19.90 -7.34
N ALA A 112 0.34 -18.61 -6.98
CA ALA A 112 1.52 -17.74 -6.88
C ALA A 112 2.48 -18.24 -5.80
N PHE A 113 1.97 -18.56 -4.61
CA PHE A 113 2.80 -19.10 -3.52
C PHE A 113 3.43 -20.46 -3.91
N ASP A 114 2.61 -21.44 -4.34
CA ASP A 114 3.07 -22.79 -4.65
C ASP A 114 4.10 -22.80 -5.79
N LYS A 115 3.93 -21.96 -6.81
CA LYS A 115 4.79 -21.90 -8.00
C LYS A 115 6.24 -21.49 -7.69
N PHE A 116 6.43 -20.65 -6.69
CA PHE A 116 7.72 -20.07 -6.36
C PHE A 116 8.31 -20.59 -5.04
N GLY A 117 7.87 -21.77 -4.59
CA GLY A 117 8.43 -22.46 -3.42
C GLY A 117 7.94 -21.90 -2.08
N GLY A 118 6.86 -21.12 -2.10
CA GLY A 118 6.19 -20.66 -0.90
C GLY A 118 5.03 -21.57 -0.48
N ASN A 119 4.30 -21.14 0.53
CA ASN A 119 3.11 -21.81 1.03
C ASN A 119 2.08 -20.80 1.54
N LEU A 120 0.87 -20.87 0.99
CA LEU A 120 -0.25 -20.09 1.50
C LEU A 120 -0.73 -20.69 2.83
N GLY A 121 -0.76 -19.87 3.87
CA GLY A 121 -1.12 -20.28 5.22
C GLY A 121 -2.57 -19.97 5.60
N ALA A 122 -2.90 -20.25 6.85
CA ALA A 122 -4.17 -19.83 7.44
C ALA A 122 -4.13 -18.33 7.79
N PRO A 123 -5.29 -17.64 7.83
CA PRO A 123 -5.35 -16.26 8.32
C PRO A 123 -4.71 -16.11 9.72
N GLY A 124 -3.88 -15.10 9.91
CA GLY A 124 -3.15 -14.85 11.15
C GLY A 124 -1.80 -15.57 11.28
N CYS A 125 -1.39 -16.35 10.26
CA CYS A 125 -0.15 -17.14 10.39
C CYS A 125 1.13 -16.31 10.34
N VAL A 126 1.09 -15.10 9.77
CA VAL A 126 2.25 -14.18 9.71
C VAL A 126 1.96 -12.77 10.20
N SER A 127 0.69 -12.37 10.38
CA SER A 127 0.32 -11.00 10.74
C SER A 127 0.91 -10.54 12.07
N TYR A 128 1.22 -11.45 12.99
CA TYR A 128 1.91 -11.14 14.26
C TYR A 128 3.35 -10.65 14.08
N MET A 129 3.94 -10.81 12.91
CA MET A 129 5.28 -10.33 12.55
C MET A 129 5.26 -8.91 11.99
N PHE A 130 4.09 -8.28 11.93
CA PHE A 130 3.92 -6.95 11.34
C PHE A 130 3.15 -6.05 12.28
N ASP A 131 3.57 -4.80 12.37
CA ASP A 131 2.86 -3.74 13.07
C ASP A 131 2.15 -2.85 12.07
N GLN A 132 0.91 -2.52 12.34
CA GLN A 132 0.18 -1.55 11.53
C GLN A 132 0.59 -0.13 11.93
N LYS A 133 1.07 0.67 10.98
CA LYS A 133 1.52 2.04 11.18
C LYS A 133 0.98 2.95 10.08
N GLY A 134 0.72 4.20 10.42
CA GLY A 134 0.61 5.25 9.42
C GLY A 134 2.01 5.58 8.91
N VAL A 135 2.17 5.64 7.59
CA VAL A 135 3.44 5.95 6.92
C VAL A 135 3.21 7.14 5.99
N ILE A 136 3.95 8.22 6.18
CA ILE A 136 3.92 9.39 5.31
C ILE A 136 5.31 9.59 4.76
N VAL A 137 5.44 9.64 3.43
CA VAL A 137 6.72 9.82 2.73
C VAL A 137 6.76 11.18 2.07
N ILE A 138 7.78 11.97 2.41
CA ILE A 138 8.02 13.31 1.89
C ILE A 138 9.37 13.31 1.16
N GLU A 139 9.39 13.82 -0.09
CA GLU A 139 10.63 13.94 -0.86
C GLU A 139 11.59 14.92 -0.18
N LYS A 140 12.85 14.53 -0.04
CA LYS A 140 13.88 15.40 0.54
C LYS A 140 14.35 16.40 -0.52
N THR A 141 14.10 17.68 -0.26
CA THR A 141 14.52 18.79 -1.12
C THR A 141 15.29 19.82 -0.31
N ASP A 142 16.08 20.65 -0.98
CA ASP A 142 16.83 21.74 -0.34
C ASP A 142 15.91 22.79 0.32
N GLU A 143 14.62 22.78 0.01
CA GLU A 143 13.63 23.71 0.55
C GLU A 143 13.04 23.24 1.89
N ILE A 144 13.21 21.96 2.24
CA ILE A 144 12.68 21.37 3.47
C ILE A 144 13.76 21.33 4.53
N ASP A 145 13.56 22.10 5.60
CA ASP A 145 14.35 22.03 6.81
C ASP A 145 13.90 20.83 7.64
N GLU A 146 14.82 19.91 7.91
CA GLU A 146 14.55 18.64 8.62
C GLU A 146 14.08 18.89 10.06
N ASP A 147 14.68 19.86 10.75
CA ASP A 147 14.34 20.17 12.14
C ASP A 147 12.93 20.78 12.23
N VAL A 148 12.56 21.63 11.27
CA VAL A 148 11.22 22.24 11.18
C VAL A 148 10.16 21.18 10.84
N LEU A 149 10.48 20.27 9.93
CA LEU A 149 9.58 19.14 9.60
C LEU A 149 9.37 18.23 10.80
N MET A 150 10.46 17.90 11.52
CA MET A 150 10.42 17.07 12.71
C MET A 150 9.57 17.71 13.81
N GLU A 151 9.74 19.01 14.07
CA GLU A 151 8.96 19.74 15.06
C GLU A 151 7.46 19.74 14.70
N ALA A 152 7.13 20.04 13.44
CA ALA A 152 5.75 20.04 12.97
C ALA A 152 5.09 18.64 13.06
N ALA A 153 5.83 17.59 12.74
CA ALA A 153 5.33 16.23 12.80
C ALA A 153 5.16 15.74 14.26
N LEU A 154 6.08 16.11 15.16
CA LEU A 154 5.98 15.84 16.60
C LEU A 154 4.77 16.53 17.24
N GLU A 155 4.57 17.81 16.93
CA GLU A 155 3.40 18.55 17.42
C GLU A 155 2.08 17.94 16.93
N ALA A 156 2.08 17.36 15.72
CA ALA A 156 0.94 16.68 15.14
C ALA A 156 0.68 15.28 15.71
N GLY A 157 1.65 14.68 16.42
CA GLY A 157 1.50 13.37 17.06
C GLY A 157 2.16 12.22 16.32
N MET A 158 3.27 12.45 15.59
CA MET A 158 4.05 11.34 15.02
C MET A 158 4.69 10.47 16.12
N ASP A 159 4.89 9.19 15.80
CA ASP A 159 5.63 8.24 16.65
C ASP A 159 7.14 8.33 16.42
N ASP A 160 7.55 8.40 15.15
CA ASP A 160 8.97 8.39 14.74
C ASP A 160 9.16 9.01 13.36
N MET A 161 10.40 9.44 13.07
CA MET A 161 10.81 9.93 11.75
C MET A 161 12.13 9.28 11.35
N VAL A 162 12.16 8.69 10.16
CA VAL A 162 13.37 8.11 9.57
C VAL A 162 13.80 8.97 8.38
N THR A 163 15.06 9.41 8.39
CA THR A 163 15.65 10.19 7.30
C THR A 163 16.45 9.28 6.38
N TYR A 164 16.08 9.26 5.11
CA TYR A 164 16.81 8.60 4.03
C TYR A 164 17.58 9.62 3.18
N ASP A 165 18.32 9.11 2.20
CA ASP A 165 19.11 9.99 1.31
C ASP A 165 18.21 10.90 0.45
N ASP A 166 17.02 10.40 0.05
CA ASP A 166 16.11 11.04 -0.89
C ASP A 166 14.72 11.37 -0.29
N CYS A 167 14.41 10.92 0.93
CA CYS A 167 13.10 11.16 1.55
C CYS A 167 13.14 11.15 3.08
N TYR A 168 12.07 11.69 3.65
CA TYR A 168 11.69 11.55 5.04
C TYR A 168 10.51 10.59 5.14
N GLU A 169 10.57 9.64 6.06
CA GLU A 169 9.48 8.75 6.39
C GLU A 169 8.98 9.05 7.80
N ILE A 170 7.75 9.48 7.91
CA ILE A 170 7.09 9.81 9.18
C ILE A 170 6.16 8.65 9.53
N LEU A 171 6.34 8.11 10.75
CA LEU A 171 5.58 7.01 11.29
C LEU A 171 4.60 7.50 12.34
N THR A 172 3.38 6.98 12.31
CA THR A 172 2.32 7.31 13.27
C THR A 172 1.61 6.05 13.76
N ALA A 173 0.91 6.14 14.88
CA ALA A 173 -0.12 5.16 15.17
C ALA A 173 -1.23 5.24 14.10
N PRO A 174 -1.91 4.11 13.77
CA PRO A 174 -2.94 4.11 12.72
C PRO A 174 -4.08 5.10 12.97
N ASN A 175 -4.41 5.35 14.25
CA ASN A 175 -5.49 6.27 14.60
C ASN A 175 -5.10 7.74 14.44
N ASP A 176 -3.81 8.07 14.56
CA ASP A 176 -3.30 9.45 14.51
C ASP A 176 -2.87 9.84 13.09
N PHE A 177 -2.85 8.88 12.17
CA PHE A 177 -2.42 9.07 10.78
C PHE A 177 -3.12 10.22 10.07
N ASN A 178 -4.44 10.34 10.19
CA ASN A 178 -5.20 11.39 9.53
C ASN A 178 -4.88 12.78 10.10
N ASP A 179 -4.77 12.89 11.41
CA ASP A 179 -4.50 14.16 12.09
C ASP A 179 -3.10 14.66 11.73
N VAL A 180 -2.10 13.78 11.77
CA VAL A 180 -0.72 14.09 11.35
C VAL A 180 -0.65 14.46 9.86
N SER A 181 -1.31 13.68 9.00
CA SER A 181 -1.37 13.93 7.57
C SER A 181 -2.02 15.30 7.25
N ASP A 182 -3.13 15.63 7.88
CA ASP A 182 -3.83 16.90 7.65
C ASP A 182 -3.02 18.09 8.21
N ALA A 183 -2.33 17.93 9.33
CA ALA A 183 -1.47 18.96 9.91
C ALA A 183 -0.27 19.26 8.98
N LEU A 184 0.42 18.23 8.50
CA LEU A 184 1.56 18.40 7.59
C LEU A 184 1.15 18.99 6.23
N LYS A 185 -0.02 18.60 5.66
CA LYS A 185 -0.56 19.23 4.46
C LYS A 185 -0.88 20.71 4.69
N THR A 186 -1.43 21.05 5.87
CA THR A 186 -1.73 22.44 6.23
C THR A 186 -0.46 23.26 6.39
N ALA A 187 0.63 22.64 6.87
CA ALA A 187 1.95 23.25 6.93
C ALA A 187 2.64 23.39 5.55
N GLY A 188 2.03 22.84 4.48
CA GLY A 188 2.50 23.00 3.11
C GLY A 188 3.39 21.87 2.58
N TYR A 189 3.50 20.75 3.31
CA TYR A 189 4.28 19.60 2.84
C TYR A 189 3.51 18.77 1.80
N GLU A 190 4.18 18.44 0.70
CA GLU A 190 3.66 17.54 -0.32
C GLU A 190 4.14 16.11 -0.06
N PHE A 191 3.23 15.13 -0.21
CA PHE A 191 3.53 13.73 0.05
C PHE A 191 3.79 12.97 -1.25
N VAL A 192 4.84 12.17 -1.28
CA VAL A 192 5.09 11.17 -2.32
C VAL A 192 4.13 10.00 -2.15
N ASP A 193 3.94 9.56 -0.89
CA ASP A 193 2.96 8.55 -0.50
C ASP A 193 2.49 8.80 0.94
N ALA A 194 1.28 8.37 1.25
CA ALA A 194 0.74 8.41 2.60
C ALA A 194 -0.34 7.34 2.75
N ASP A 195 -0.11 6.35 3.63
CA ASP A 195 -1.06 5.26 3.87
C ASP A 195 -0.86 4.61 5.23
N ILE A 196 -1.83 3.76 5.61
CA ILE A 196 -1.67 2.83 6.72
C ILE A 196 -1.09 1.54 6.17
N GLU A 197 0.09 1.14 6.65
CA GLU A 197 0.85 0.01 6.15
C GLU A 197 1.16 -1.02 7.24
N TYR A 198 1.53 -2.23 6.82
CA TYR A 198 2.03 -3.29 7.68
C TYR A 198 3.56 -3.31 7.62
N LEU A 199 4.20 -2.80 8.67
CA LEU A 199 5.65 -2.78 8.79
C LEU A 199 6.13 -4.02 9.54
N PRO A 200 7.11 -4.81 9.03
CA PRO A 200 7.60 -5.98 9.75
C PRO A 200 8.31 -5.57 11.05
N SER A 201 7.91 -6.20 12.14
CA SER A 201 8.64 -6.17 13.43
C SER A 201 9.68 -7.30 13.53
N VAL A 202 9.58 -8.32 12.67
CA VAL A 202 10.53 -9.41 12.52
C VAL A 202 11.00 -9.44 11.08
N GLU A 203 12.31 -9.36 10.87
CA GLU A 203 12.93 -9.34 9.53
C GLU A 203 13.41 -10.73 9.11
N ALA A 204 13.39 -10.99 7.80
CA ALA A 204 13.95 -12.18 7.18
C ALA A 204 14.97 -11.77 6.11
N THR A 205 16.18 -12.35 6.17
CA THR A 205 17.25 -12.05 5.23
C THR A 205 17.63 -13.33 4.46
N PRO A 206 16.98 -13.61 3.32
CA PRO A 206 17.38 -14.72 2.46
C PRO A 206 18.77 -14.48 1.91
N THR A 207 19.59 -15.56 1.87
CA THR A 207 20.98 -15.51 1.42
C THR A 207 21.19 -16.22 0.08
N GLU A 208 20.31 -17.16 -0.28
CA GLU A 208 20.42 -17.92 -1.50
C GLU A 208 19.82 -17.12 -2.69
N GLU A 209 20.61 -16.91 -3.73
CA GLU A 209 20.19 -16.17 -4.94
C GLU A 209 18.92 -16.76 -5.59
N HIS A 210 18.80 -18.10 -5.56
CA HIS A 210 17.62 -18.80 -6.08
C HIS A 210 16.34 -18.42 -5.32
N ASP A 211 16.42 -18.32 -3.99
CA ASP A 211 15.27 -17.98 -3.15
C ASP A 211 14.88 -16.51 -3.32
N ILE A 212 15.85 -15.61 -3.39
CA ILE A 212 15.63 -14.20 -3.66
C ILE A 212 14.92 -14.03 -5.01
N LYS A 213 15.40 -14.71 -6.06
CA LYS A 213 14.79 -14.69 -7.39
C LYS A 213 13.37 -15.24 -7.42
N ASN A 214 13.10 -16.32 -6.68
CA ASN A 214 11.77 -16.89 -6.55
C ASN A 214 10.83 -15.94 -5.80
N LEU A 215 11.30 -15.37 -4.70
CA LEU A 215 10.53 -14.39 -3.92
C LEU A 215 10.16 -13.17 -4.77
N LYS A 216 11.13 -12.59 -5.51
CA LYS A 216 10.89 -11.49 -6.44
C LYS A 216 9.78 -11.82 -7.44
N LYS A 217 9.89 -12.95 -8.15
CA LYS A 217 8.87 -13.37 -9.13
C LYS A 217 7.51 -13.64 -8.52
N MET A 218 7.48 -14.14 -7.27
CA MET A 218 6.22 -14.34 -6.55
C MET A 218 5.54 -13.01 -6.26
N ILE A 219 6.28 -12.02 -5.75
CA ILE A 219 5.76 -10.69 -5.46
C ILE A 219 5.28 -10.00 -6.73
N GLU A 220 6.08 -10.03 -7.81
CA GLU A 220 5.67 -9.51 -9.10
C GLU A 220 4.37 -10.15 -9.61
N MET A 221 4.25 -11.48 -9.51
CA MET A 221 3.03 -12.19 -9.92
C MET A 221 1.83 -11.83 -9.07
N LEU A 222 2.02 -11.60 -7.77
CA LEU A 222 0.97 -11.14 -6.86
C LEU A 222 0.54 -9.71 -7.19
N GLU A 223 1.49 -8.81 -7.38
CA GLU A 223 1.24 -7.41 -7.71
C GLU A 223 0.58 -7.21 -9.07
N ASP A 224 0.87 -8.08 -10.06
CA ASP A 224 0.24 -8.06 -11.39
C ASP A 224 -1.23 -8.51 -11.38
N ASN A 225 -1.69 -9.12 -10.29
CA ASN A 225 -3.08 -9.54 -10.17
C ASN A 225 -3.99 -8.33 -9.87
N ASP A 226 -5.02 -8.13 -10.70
CA ASP A 226 -5.97 -7.01 -10.55
C ASP A 226 -6.73 -7.00 -9.22
N ASP A 227 -6.89 -8.16 -8.57
CA ASP A 227 -7.58 -8.27 -7.28
C ASP A 227 -6.65 -7.88 -6.12
N VAL A 228 -5.32 -7.90 -6.30
CA VAL A 228 -4.35 -7.54 -5.27
C VAL A 228 -4.23 -6.02 -5.17
N GLN A 229 -4.41 -5.50 -3.95
CA GLN A 229 -4.24 -4.08 -3.65
C GLN A 229 -2.82 -3.78 -3.18
N LYS A 230 -2.35 -4.53 -2.18
CA LYS A 230 -1.02 -4.38 -1.59
C LYS A 230 -0.40 -5.73 -1.25
N VAL A 231 0.92 -5.81 -1.33
CA VAL A 231 1.73 -6.93 -0.88
C VAL A 231 2.73 -6.40 0.15
N TYR A 232 2.75 -7.01 1.33
CA TYR A 232 3.72 -6.69 2.37
C TYR A 232 4.58 -7.92 2.64
N HIS A 233 5.85 -7.71 2.90
CA HIS A 233 6.79 -8.78 3.23
C HIS A 233 7.84 -8.31 4.22
N ASN A 234 8.43 -9.26 4.94
CA ASN A 234 9.47 -8.99 5.93
C ASN A 234 10.91 -9.23 5.41
N CYS A 235 11.08 -9.32 4.09
CA CYS A 235 12.39 -9.46 3.46
C CYS A 235 13.19 -8.16 3.58
N THR A 236 14.47 -8.26 4.01
CA THR A 236 15.40 -7.13 4.09
C THR A 236 16.21 -6.92 2.80
N VAL A 237 16.22 -7.92 1.90
CA VAL A 237 16.92 -7.82 0.61
C VAL A 237 16.06 -7.04 -0.36
N GLU A 238 16.65 -6.10 -1.08
CA GLU A 238 15.97 -5.42 -2.19
C GLU A 238 15.53 -6.43 -3.26
N LEU A 239 14.23 -6.40 -3.54
CA LEU A 239 13.60 -7.27 -4.55
C LEU A 239 13.32 -6.54 -5.86
N GLU A 240 13.69 -5.26 -5.93
CA GLU A 240 13.58 -4.43 -7.14
C GLU A 240 14.84 -4.52 -8.00
N ASP A 241 14.70 -4.28 -9.33
CA ASP A 241 15.82 -4.16 -10.28
C ASP A 241 16.44 -2.78 -10.26
#